data_0b5cb92aa86b65949d9e84323eafb287
#
_entry.id   0b5cb92aa86b65949d9e84323eafb287
#
_cell.length_a   1.000
_cell.length_b   1.000
_cell.length_c   1.000
_cell.angle_alpha   90.00
_cell.angle_beta   90.00
_cell.angle_gamma   90.00
#
_symmetry.space_group_name_H-M   'P 1'
#
loop_
_entity.id
_entity.type
_entity.pdbx_description
1 polymer ?
#
loop_
_entity_poly.entity_id
_entity_poly.type
_entity_poly.pdbx_seq_one_letter_code
_entity_poly.pdbx_strand_id
1 'polypeptide(L)'
;MKASFISGKRFVIGLPYAWLLVFFVVPFLILLRISVADMGSGAEPFAPLIDYSTDAWRLMLAFKNYIAIFSDGVGVSTIYVDAYKTSLKYAALTTLLCLVIGYPFAYFLARCKPSIRPGLLMLVMLPFWTSFLLRIAAWKGILADQGVLNNLLLWLGVIKAPMVMLYTDVSMLIGMTYVYLPFMILPLYANLVKMDLRLLEAAHDLGASSIDAFWLITVPLSKAGIVAGCMLVFIPAVGEFVIPSLLGGAENIMIGRVVWDEMFSSNNWPRASALSVVMIVLILVPLALFYRSKDTAEK
;
A
#
# COMPACT_ATOMS: atom_id res chain seq x y z
N MET A 1 14.39 -19.98 -42.59
CA MET A 1 14.51 -20.28 -41.13
C MET A 1 14.45 -19.05 -40.20
N LYS A 2 14.64 -17.80 -40.64
CA LYS A 2 14.58 -16.59 -39.79
C LYS A 2 13.16 -16.11 -39.39
N ALA A 3 12.15 -16.38 -40.21
CA ALA A 3 10.78 -15.91 -39.96
C ALA A 3 10.05 -16.62 -38.81
N SER A 4 10.33 -17.92 -38.59
CA SER A 4 9.69 -18.70 -37.52
C SER A 4 10.20 -18.34 -36.10
N PHE A 5 11.46 -17.91 -35.99
CA PHE A 5 12.06 -17.51 -34.71
C PHE A 5 11.52 -16.18 -34.19
N ILE A 6 11.22 -15.24 -35.10
CA ILE A 6 10.63 -13.94 -34.76
C ILE A 6 9.16 -14.12 -34.33
N SER A 7 8.44 -15.07 -34.94
CA SER A 7 7.06 -15.42 -34.55
C SER A 7 6.99 -16.01 -33.15
N GLY A 8 7.87 -16.96 -32.82
CA GLY A 8 7.92 -17.56 -31.48
C GLY A 8 8.25 -16.56 -30.36
N LYS A 9 9.21 -15.65 -30.59
CA LYS A 9 9.56 -14.60 -29.63
C LYS A 9 8.39 -13.64 -29.38
N ARG A 10 7.69 -13.24 -30.42
CA ARG A 10 6.49 -12.38 -30.30
C ARG A 10 5.37 -13.05 -29.52
N PHE A 11 5.16 -14.35 -29.75
CA PHE A 11 4.15 -15.12 -29.02
C PHE A 11 4.50 -15.26 -27.52
N VAL A 12 5.75 -15.61 -27.19
CA VAL A 12 6.22 -15.77 -25.81
C VAL A 12 6.14 -14.47 -25.04
N ILE A 13 6.42 -13.32 -25.68
CA ILE A 13 6.31 -12.01 -25.04
C ILE A 13 4.85 -11.52 -25.06
N GLY A 14 4.14 -11.70 -26.17
CA GLY A 14 2.80 -11.15 -26.37
C GLY A 14 1.73 -11.78 -25.47
N LEU A 15 1.83 -13.07 -25.18
CA LEU A 15 0.82 -13.77 -24.34
C LEU A 15 0.75 -13.23 -22.91
N PRO A 16 1.85 -13.05 -22.15
CA PRO A 16 1.82 -12.42 -20.83
C PRO A 16 1.34 -10.98 -20.88
N TYR A 17 1.76 -10.19 -21.88
CA TYR A 17 1.30 -8.80 -22.04
C TYR A 17 -0.20 -8.73 -22.37
N ALA A 18 -0.73 -9.60 -23.24
CA ALA A 18 -2.15 -9.67 -23.54
C ALA A 18 -2.97 -10.06 -22.30
N TRP A 19 -2.46 -11.01 -21.51
CA TRP A 19 -3.07 -11.40 -20.24
C TRP A 19 -3.14 -10.19 -19.29
N LEU A 20 -2.03 -9.51 -19.05
CA LEU A 20 -1.98 -8.34 -18.17
C LEU A 20 -2.92 -7.23 -18.68
N LEU A 21 -2.94 -6.98 -19.99
CA LEU A 21 -3.79 -5.96 -20.60
C LEU A 21 -5.28 -6.29 -20.38
N VAL A 22 -5.70 -7.53 -20.61
CA VAL A 22 -7.11 -7.93 -20.43
C VAL A 22 -7.49 -7.87 -18.95
N PHE A 23 -6.71 -8.48 -18.05
CA PHE A 23 -7.08 -8.62 -16.65
C PHE A 23 -6.81 -7.37 -15.80
N PHE A 24 -6.04 -6.42 -16.29
CA PHE A 24 -5.79 -5.16 -15.59
C PHE A 24 -6.53 -3.98 -16.24
N VAL A 25 -6.40 -3.81 -17.57
CA VAL A 25 -6.96 -2.64 -18.26
C VAL A 25 -8.47 -2.73 -18.38
N VAL A 26 -9.04 -3.91 -18.65
CA VAL A 26 -10.50 -4.05 -18.79
C VAL A 26 -11.24 -3.72 -17.49
N PRO A 27 -10.88 -4.28 -16.30
CA PRO A 27 -11.50 -3.86 -15.04
C PRO A 27 -11.32 -2.37 -14.76
N PHE A 28 -10.16 -1.80 -15.09
CA PHE A 28 -9.93 -0.37 -14.91
C PHE A 28 -10.82 0.49 -15.82
N LEU A 29 -11.02 0.09 -17.08
CA LEU A 29 -11.95 0.75 -18.00
C LEU A 29 -13.41 0.64 -17.53
N ILE A 30 -13.80 -0.51 -16.97
CA ILE A 30 -15.11 -0.68 -16.35
C ILE A 30 -15.28 0.30 -15.19
N LEU A 31 -14.28 0.40 -14.31
CA LEU A 31 -14.31 1.34 -13.20
C LEU A 31 -14.37 2.80 -13.67
N LEU A 32 -13.59 3.18 -14.70
CA LEU A 32 -13.67 4.49 -15.34
C LEU A 32 -15.08 4.76 -15.92
N ARG A 33 -15.67 3.75 -16.58
CA ARG A 33 -17.02 3.86 -17.11
C ARG A 33 -18.04 4.13 -16.00
N ILE A 34 -17.99 3.37 -14.90
CA ILE A 34 -18.90 3.53 -13.76
C ILE A 34 -18.69 4.88 -13.08
N SER A 35 -17.46 5.38 -12.98
CA SER A 35 -17.15 6.65 -12.31
C SER A 35 -17.81 7.87 -12.94
N VAL A 36 -18.10 7.82 -14.23
CA VAL A 36 -18.80 8.89 -14.99
C VAL A 36 -20.28 8.57 -15.25
N ALA A 37 -20.80 7.47 -14.73
CA ALA A 37 -22.20 7.13 -14.80
C ALA A 37 -23.02 7.85 -13.72
N ASP A 38 -24.33 7.93 -13.93
CA ASP A 38 -25.27 8.32 -12.89
C ASP A 38 -25.62 7.13 -11.99
N MET A 39 -26.17 7.43 -10.81
CA MET A 39 -26.70 6.42 -9.92
C MET A 39 -27.88 5.73 -10.60
N GLY A 40 -27.91 4.41 -10.55
CA GLY A 40 -28.99 3.62 -11.14
C GLY A 40 -30.30 3.80 -10.38
N SER A 41 -31.42 3.50 -11.04
CA SER A 41 -32.74 3.45 -10.45
C SER A 41 -33.18 1.99 -10.27
N GLY A 42 -33.55 1.63 -9.05
CA GLY A 42 -34.05 0.28 -8.74
C GLY A 42 -32.95 -0.76 -8.51
N ALA A 43 -32.94 -1.86 -9.26
CA ALA A 43 -32.04 -2.98 -9.04
C ALA A 43 -30.64 -2.75 -9.63
N GLU A 44 -30.46 -1.81 -10.53
CA GLU A 44 -29.16 -1.53 -11.15
C GLU A 44 -28.38 -0.50 -10.34
N PRO A 45 -27.09 -0.76 -10.00
CA PRO A 45 -26.31 0.13 -9.15
C PRO A 45 -25.82 1.40 -9.88
N PHE A 46 -25.85 1.44 -11.22
CA PHE A 46 -25.48 2.59 -12.04
C PHE A 46 -26.29 2.63 -13.33
N ALA A 47 -26.53 3.83 -13.85
CA ALA A 47 -27.27 4.05 -15.08
C ALA A 47 -26.41 3.75 -16.33
N PRO A 48 -27.04 3.37 -17.47
CA PRO A 48 -26.35 3.24 -18.73
C PRO A 48 -25.80 4.60 -19.21
N LEU A 49 -24.58 4.60 -19.81
CA LEU A 49 -23.98 5.83 -20.34
C LEU A 49 -24.67 6.31 -21.63
N ILE A 50 -25.41 5.45 -22.31
CA ILE A 50 -26.06 5.74 -23.56
C ILE A 50 -27.57 5.55 -23.33
N ASP A 51 -28.32 6.63 -23.49
CA ASP A 51 -29.78 6.59 -23.44
C ASP A 51 -30.33 6.36 -24.86
N TYR A 52 -31.12 5.28 -25.01
CA TYR A 52 -31.80 4.91 -26.26
C TYR A 52 -33.27 5.31 -26.27
N SER A 53 -33.76 6.02 -25.24
CA SER A 53 -35.17 6.31 -25.04
C SER A 53 -35.72 7.40 -26.00
N THR A 54 -34.85 8.14 -26.64
CA THR A 54 -35.16 9.16 -27.66
C THR A 54 -34.45 8.83 -28.97
N ASP A 55 -35.04 9.12 -30.11
CA ASP A 55 -34.52 8.86 -31.47
C ASP A 55 -33.07 9.40 -31.75
N ALA A 56 -32.37 9.89 -30.72
CA ALA A 56 -30.99 10.38 -30.77
C ALA A 56 -30.15 9.77 -29.65
N TRP A 57 -28.98 9.30 -30.00
CA TRP A 57 -27.96 8.83 -29.05
C TRP A 57 -27.52 9.97 -28.15
N ARG A 58 -27.75 9.88 -26.86
CA ARG A 58 -27.29 10.85 -25.89
C ARG A 58 -26.26 10.19 -24.97
N LEU A 59 -25.05 10.74 -24.95
CA LEU A 59 -24.02 10.34 -24.02
C LEU A 59 -24.23 11.09 -22.70
N MET A 60 -24.59 10.35 -21.65
CA MET A 60 -24.83 10.90 -20.32
C MET A 60 -23.58 10.73 -19.45
N LEU A 61 -22.71 11.76 -19.41
CA LEU A 61 -21.54 11.76 -18.57
C LEU A 61 -21.81 12.57 -17.30
N ALA A 62 -21.75 11.89 -16.15
CA ALA A 62 -21.99 12.49 -14.84
C ALA A 62 -20.68 12.87 -14.13
N PHE A 63 -20.06 13.98 -14.52
CA PHE A 63 -18.90 14.52 -13.80
C PHE A 63 -19.22 15.00 -12.39
N LYS A 64 -20.49 15.05 -12.00
CA LYS A 64 -20.94 15.40 -10.66
C LYS A 64 -20.32 14.51 -9.58
N ASN A 65 -19.98 13.25 -9.89
CA ASN A 65 -19.34 12.32 -8.95
C ASN A 65 -17.95 12.82 -8.54
N TYR A 66 -17.20 13.43 -9.48
CA TYR A 66 -15.90 14.03 -9.18
C TYR A 66 -16.03 15.39 -8.48
N ILE A 67 -17.03 16.18 -8.85
CA ILE A 67 -17.33 17.46 -8.17
C ILE A 67 -17.70 17.21 -6.71
N ALA A 68 -18.50 16.17 -6.45
CA ALA A 68 -18.94 15.79 -5.11
C ALA A 68 -17.79 15.36 -4.18
N ILE A 69 -16.60 15.05 -4.71
CA ILE A 69 -15.39 14.79 -3.90
C ILE A 69 -14.94 16.06 -3.19
N PHE A 70 -15.15 17.22 -3.83
CA PHE A 70 -14.67 18.51 -3.34
C PHE A 70 -15.82 19.44 -2.85
N SER A 71 -17.07 19.14 -3.20
CA SER A 71 -18.24 19.94 -2.87
C SER A 71 -19.48 19.08 -2.70
N ASP A 72 -20.24 19.31 -1.64
CA ASP A 72 -21.53 18.65 -1.36
C ASP A 72 -22.75 19.42 -1.93
N GLY A 73 -22.51 20.45 -2.73
CA GLY A 73 -23.56 21.30 -3.30
C GLY A 73 -24.03 22.45 -2.39
N VAL A 74 -23.63 22.45 -1.12
CA VAL A 74 -23.92 23.49 -0.13
C VAL A 74 -22.65 24.23 0.27
N GLY A 75 -21.48 23.59 0.10
CA GLY A 75 -20.18 24.13 0.45
C GLY A 75 -19.04 23.26 -0.04
N VAL A 76 -17.84 23.45 0.53
CA VAL A 76 -16.68 22.58 0.28
C VAL A 76 -16.79 21.37 1.21
N SER A 77 -17.09 20.20 0.64
CA SER A 77 -17.05 18.95 1.42
C SER A 77 -15.60 18.58 1.70
N THR A 78 -15.23 18.54 2.98
CA THR A 78 -13.86 18.15 3.39
C THR A 78 -13.73 16.65 3.63
N ILE A 79 -14.85 15.91 3.78
CA ILE A 79 -14.87 14.50 4.22
C ILE A 79 -13.98 13.62 3.35
N TYR A 80 -14.14 13.66 2.04
CA TYR A 80 -13.33 12.84 1.13
C TYR A 80 -11.89 13.31 1.05
N VAL A 81 -11.68 14.63 1.03
CA VAL A 81 -10.34 15.23 1.01
C VAL A 81 -9.58 14.89 2.29
N ASP A 82 -10.25 14.95 3.44
CA ASP A 82 -9.65 14.61 4.73
C ASP A 82 -9.39 13.12 4.84
N ALA A 83 -10.26 12.25 4.28
CA ALA A 83 -10.00 10.82 4.17
C ALA A 83 -8.74 10.52 3.31
N TYR A 84 -8.52 11.24 2.19
CA TYR A 84 -7.28 11.12 1.41
C TYR A 84 -6.06 11.58 2.20
N LYS A 85 -6.12 12.73 2.86
CA LYS A 85 -5.02 13.24 3.71
C LYS A 85 -4.68 12.24 4.81
N THR A 86 -5.71 11.71 5.48
CA THR A 86 -5.57 10.70 6.53
C THR A 86 -4.91 9.43 6.00
N SER A 87 -5.36 8.92 4.85
CA SER A 87 -4.74 7.76 4.20
C SER A 87 -3.28 7.99 3.85
N LEU A 88 -2.94 9.13 3.23
CA LEU A 88 -1.56 9.46 2.89
C LEU A 88 -0.68 9.59 4.14
N LYS A 89 -1.20 10.23 5.19
CA LYS A 89 -0.50 10.39 6.48
C LYS A 89 -0.16 9.02 7.08
N TYR A 90 -1.16 8.13 7.22
CA TYR A 90 -0.93 6.83 7.84
C TYR A 90 -0.14 5.86 6.96
N ALA A 91 -0.31 5.92 5.64
CA ALA A 91 0.53 5.17 4.73
C ALA A 91 2.00 5.61 4.81
N ALA A 92 2.27 6.92 4.88
CA ALA A 92 3.63 7.44 5.04
C ALA A 92 4.23 7.07 6.41
N LEU A 93 3.47 7.21 7.50
CA LEU A 93 3.91 6.81 8.84
C LEU A 93 4.19 5.30 8.92
N THR A 94 3.31 4.47 8.38
CA THR A 94 3.51 3.02 8.30
C THR A 94 4.75 2.67 7.51
N THR A 95 4.96 3.31 6.35
CA THR A 95 6.14 3.11 5.51
C THR A 95 7.42 3.48 6.25
N LEU A 96 7.40 4.60 6.95
CA LEU A 96 8.53 5.04 7.78
C LEU A 96 8.83 4.06 8.92
N LEU A 97 7.79 3.62 9.66
CA LEU A 97 7.94 2.64 10.73
C LEU A 97 8.47 1.30 10.19
N CYS A 98 7.92 0.82 9.06
CA CYS A 98 8.42 -0.37 8.40
C CYS A 98 9.88 -0.22 7.96
N LEU A 99 10.29 0.96 7.48
CA LEU A 99 11.68 1.23 7.09
C LEU A 99 12.61 1.24 8.31
N VAL A 100 12.23 1.96 9.37
CA VAL A 100 13.03 2.07 10.60
C VAL A 100 13.24 0.71 11.28
N ILE A 101 12.21 -0.14 11.31
CA ILE A 101 12.26 -1.48 11.91
C ILE A 101 12.85 -2.48 10.91
N GLY A 102 12.41 -2.43 9.66
CA GLY A 102 12.75 -3.40 8.62
C GLY A 102 14.19 -3.28 8.12
N TYR A 103 14.74 -2.06 8.06
CA TYR A 103 16.11 -1.86 7.55
C TYR A 103 17.17 -2.54 8.43
N PRO A 104 17.23 -2.31 9.77
CA PRO A 104 18.15 -3.02 10.65
C PRO A 104 17.99 -4.53 10.57
N PHE A 105 16.74 -5.01 10.49
CA PHE A 105 16.46 -6.43 10.39
C PHE A 105 16.94 -7.03 9.05
N ALA A 106 16.67 -6.36 7.94
CA ALA A 106 17.14 -6.76 6.60
C ALA A 106 18.69 -6.73 6.53
N TYR A 107 19.32 -5.71 7.13
CA TYR A 107 20.78 -5.61 7.22
C TYR A 107 21.37 -6.77 8.02
N PHE A 108 20.80 -7.11 9.18
CA PHE A 108 21.19 -8.28 9.96
C PHE A 108 21.05 -9.57 9.14
N LEU A 109 19.92 -9.79 8.46
CA LEU A 109 19.69 -10.94 7.60
C LEU A 109 20.73 -11.06 6.47
N ALA A 110 21.11 -9.94 5.85
CA ALA A 110 22.10 -9.92 4.79
C ALA A 110 23.51 -10.28 5.29
N ARG A 111 23.80 -10.02 6.58
CA ARG A 111 25.13 -10.23 7.21
C ARG A 111 25.25 -11.53 7.99
N CYS A 112 24.15 -12.16 8.36
CA CYS A 112 24.20 -13.42 9.11
C CYS A 112 24.76 -14.57 8.26
N LYS A 113 25.15 -15.65 8.93
CA LYS A 113 25.71 -16.86 8.28
C LYS A 113 24.75 -17.42 7.22
N PRO A 114 25.22 -17.78 6.02
CA PRO A 114 24.37 -18.30 4.94
C PRO A 114 23.50 -19.50 5.35
N SER A 115 23.97 -20.32 6.28
CA SER A 115 23.23 -21.51 6.75
C SER A 115 21.95 -21.20 7.53
N ILE A 116 21.86 -20.06 8.22
CA ILE A 116 20.69 -19.69 9.03
C ILE A 116 19.73 -18.74 8.31
N ARG A 117 20.19 -18.10 7.22
CA ARG A 117 19.38 -17.15 6.44
C ARG A 117 18.03 -17.70 5.98
N PRO A 118 17.94 -18.91 5.39
CA PRO A 118 16.67 -19.44 4.93
C PRO A 118 15.65 -19.59 6.06
N GLY A 119 16.09 -20.07 7.23
CA GLY A 119 15.24 -20.19 8.41
C GLY A 119 14.71 -18.85 8.90
N LEU A 120 15.57 -17.82 8.96
CA LEU A 120 15.15 -16.47 9.36
C LEU A 120 14.21 -15.82 8.35
N LEU A 121 14.45 -16.01 7.05
CA LEU A 121 13.51 -15.54 6.00
C LEU A 121 12.16 -16.26 6.09
N MET A 122 12.17 -17.56 6.38
CA MET A 122 10.94 -18.31 6.61
C MET A 122 10.16 -17.73 7.82
N LEU A 123 10.84 -17.36 8.91
CA LEU A 123 10.19 -16.70 10.07
C LEU A 123 9.56 -15.35 9.71
N VAL A 124 10.21 -14.55 8.84
CA VAL A 124 9.63 -13.29 8.33
C VAL A 124 8.35 -13.56 7.53
N MET A 125 8.31 -14.65 6.77
CA MET A 125 7.17 -15.02 5.93
C MET A 125 6.09 -15.82 6.68
N LEU A 126 6.39 -16.37 7.85
CA LEU A 126 5.48 -17.22 8.62
C LEU A 126 4.10 -16.58 8.88
N PRO A 127 4.00 -15.27 9.19
CA PRO A 127 2.69 -14.62 9.34
C PRO A 127 1.80 -14.72 8.11
N PHE A 128 2.36 -14.83 6.88
CA PHE A 128 1.56 -14.94 5.66
C PHE A 128 0.85 -16.27 5.47
N TRP A 129 1.24 -17.30 6.20
CA TRP A 129 0.58 -18.62 6.16
C TRP A 129 -0.72 -18.66 6.95
N THR A 130 -0.98 -17.61 7.74
CA THR A 130 -2.24 -17.46 8.47
C THR A 130 -3.16 -16.47 7.75
N SER A 131 -4.48 -16.60 7.95
CA SER A 131 -5.46 -15.67 7.40
C SER A 131 -5.19 -14.23 7.84
N PHE A 132 -5.29 -13.29 6.89
CA PHE A 132 -5.13 -11.87 7.16
C PHE A 132 -6.10 -11.37 8.25
N LEU A 133 -7.40 -11.70 8.12
CA LEU A 133 -8.41 -11.29 9.10
C LEU A 133 -8.14 -11.87 10.50
N LEU A 134 -7.70 -13.13 10.55
CA LEU A 134 -7.39 -13.77 11.83
C LEU A 134 -6.23 -13.07 12.54
N ARG A 135 -5.20 -12.64 11.80
CA ARG A 135 -4.08 -11.88 12.34
C ARG A 135 -4.53 -10.55 12.94
N ILE A 136 -5.38 -9.81 12.22
CA ILE A 136 -5.89 -8.53 12.73
C ILE A 136 -6.82 -8.73 13.93
N ALA A 137 -7.66 -9.77 13.91
CA ALA A 137 -8.48 -10.14 15.08
C ALA A 137 -7.64 -10.52 16.29
N ALA A 138 -6.51 -11.21 16.09
CA ALA A 138 -5.56 -11.51 17.18
C ALA A 138 -4.96 -10.23 17.78
N TRP A 139 -4.56 -9.24 16.94
CA TRP A 139 -4.11 -7.94 17.43
C TRP A 139 -5.18 -7.21 18.23
N LYS A 140 -6.44 -7.28 17.79
CA LYS A 140 -7.58 -6.73 18.56
C LYS A 140 -7.65 -7.34 19.96
N GLY A 141 -7.48 -8.66 20.10
CA GLY A 141 -7.43 -9.34 21.40
C GLY A 141 -6.21 -8.97 22.25
N ILE A 142 -5.03 -8.83 21.61
CA ILE A 142 -3.78 -8.46 22.30
C ILE A 142 -3.85 -7.04 22.87
N LEU A 143 -4.43 -6.10 22.11
CA LEU A 143 -4.49 -4.66 22.45
C LEU A 143 -5.74 -4.27 23.27
N ALA A 144 -6.65 -5.21 23.54
CA ALA A 144 -7.84 -4.95 24.36
C ALA A 144 -7.46 -4.50 25.79
N ASP A 145 -8.36 -3.82 26.49
CA ASP A 145 -8.13 -3.32 27.86
C ASP A 145 -7.74 -4.44 28.84
N GLN A 146 -8.35 -5.63 28.68
CA GLN A 146 -7.97 -6.84 29.42
C GLN A 146 -7.11 -7.80 28.58
N GLY A 147 -6.46 -7.27 27.54
CA GLY A 147 -5.63 -8.04 26.62
C GLY A 147 -4.26 -8.41 27.19
N VAL A 148 -3.57 -9.27 26.44
CA VAL A 148 -2.26 -9.81 26.85
C VAL A 148 -1.24 -8.69 27.11
N LEU A 149 -1.25 -7.62 26.29
CA LEU A 149 -0.28 -6.52 26.41
C LEU A 149 -0.50 -5.72 27.70
N ASN A 150 -1.73 -5.33 28.00
CA ASN A 150 -2.06 -4.63 29.25
C ASN A 150 -1.74 -5.47 30.49
N ASN A 151 -2.11 -6.75 30.47
CA ASN A 151 -1.79 -7.67 31.59
C ASN A 151 -0.29 -7.84 31.78
N LEU A 152 0.49 -7.93 30.71
CA LEU A 152 1.96 -8.00 30.78
C LEU A 152 2.57 -6.70 31.37
N LEU A 153 2.10 -5.54 30.92
CA LEU A 153 2.59 -4.23 31.42
C LEU A 153 2.23 -4.00 32.89
N LEU A 154 1.03 -4.44 33.32
CA LEU A 154 0.63 -4.43 34.74
C LEU A 154 1.51 -5.36 35.56
N TRP A 155 1.76 -6.57 35.07
CA TRP A 155 2.62 -7.53 35.77
C TRP A 155 4.05 -7.07 35.93
N LEU A 156 4.60 -6.39 34.88
CA LEU A 156 5.92 -5.77 34.94
C LEU A 156 5.98 -4.49 35.77
N GLY A 157 4.84 -4.00 36.29
CA GLY A 157 4.78 -2.75 37.05
C GLY A 157 5.02 -1.48 36.25
N VAL A 158 5.00 -1.57 34.91
CA VAL A 158 5.20 -0.41 34.00
C VAL A 158 4.00 0.52 34.03
N ILE A 159 2.80 -0.03 34.14
CA ILE A 159 1.55 0.72 34.25
C ILE A 159 0.81 0.33 35.53
N LYS A 160 0.02 1.25 36.08
CA LYS A 160 -0.77 1.04 37.30
C LYS A 160 -2.25 0.71 37.05
N ALA A 161 -2.73 0.99 35.84
CA ALA A 161 -4.08 0.71 35.37
C ALA A 161 -4.04 0.34 33.88
N PRO A 162 -5.01 -0.42 33.34
CA PRO A 162 -5.09 -0.73 31.92
C PRO A 162 -5.12 0.55 31.08
N MET A 163 -4.35 0.59 30.00
CA MET A 163 -4.34 1.67 29.01
C MET A 163 -5.30 1.33 27.89
N VAL A 164 -6.10 2.31 27.46
CA VAL A 164 -6.91 2.21 26.25
C VAL A 164 -5.98 2.29 25.03
N MET A 165 -5.64 1.13 24.47
CA MET A 165 -4.78 1.02 23.28
C MET A 165 -5.62 0.78 22.02
N LEU A 166 -6.69 0.00 22.12
CA LEU A 166 -7.55 -0.35 21.01
C LEU A 166 -8.36 0.85 20.53
N TYR A 167 -8.63 0.90 19.23
CA TYR A 167 -9.33 2.02 18.55
C TYR A 167 -8.60 3.36 18.65
N THR A 168 -7.27 3.32 18.60
CA THR A 168 -6.39 4.48 18.58
C THR A 168 -5.50 4.48 17.34
N ASP A 169 -4.84 5.62 17.08
CA ASP A 169 -3.82 5.73 16.04
C ASP A 169 -2.68 4.73 16.23
N VAL A 170 -2.32 4.49 17.49
CA VAL A 170 -1.23 3.58 17.85
C VAL A 170 -1.58 2.14 17.51
N SER A 171 -2.79 1.67 17.85
CA SER A 171 -3.22 0.31 17.50
C SER A 171 -3.30 0.10 16.00
N MET A 172 -3.79 1.09 15.26
CA MET A 172 -3.84 1.05 13.81
C MET A 172 -2.44 0.99 13.20
N LEU A 173 -1.51 1.85 13.64
CA LEU A 173 -0.12 1.85 13.16
C LEU A 173 0.62 0.55 13.50
N ILE A 174 0.41 -0.02 14.69
CA ILE A 174 0.96 -1.33 15.05
C ILE A 174 0.46 -2.40 14.08
N GLY A 175 -0.86 -2.46 13.85
CA GLY A 175 -1.46 -3.45 12.94
C GLY A 175 -0.95 -3.29 11.51
N MET A 176 -0.93 -2.07 10.99
CA MET A 176 -0.41 -1.77 9.64
C MET A 176 1.08 -2.12 9.53
N THR A 177 1.89 -1.68 10.48
CA THR A 177 3.34 -1.97 10.48
C THR A 177 3.60 -3.47 10.51
N TYR A 178 2.93 -4.22 11.38
CA TYR A 178 3.05 -5.67 11.47
C TYR A 178 2.72 -6.38 10.14
N VAL A 179 1.65 -5.97 9.49
CA VAL A 179 1.20 -6.58 8.23
C VAL A 179 2.16 -6.26 7.09
N TYR A 180 2.62 -5.01 7.00
CA TYR A 180 3.43 -4.55 5.87
C TYR A 180 4.93 -4.72 6.06
N LEU A 181 5.42 -5.02 7.27
CA LEU A 181 6.85 -5.17 7.57
C LEU A 181 7.59 -6.16 6.66
N PRO A 182 7.07 -7.35 6.33
CA PRO A 182 7.74 -8.26 5.41
C PRO A 182 7.91 -7.70 3.99
N PHE A 183 6.96 -6.89 3.51
CA PHE A 183 7.08 -6.23 2.20
C PHE A 183 8.20 -5.19 2.15
N MET A 184 8.61 -4.66 3.30
CA MET A 184 9.78 -3.80 3.43
C MET A 184 11.06 -4.62 3.52
N ILE A 185 11.08 -5.67 4.36
CA ILE A 185 12.27 -6.48 4.64
C ILE A 185 12.79 -7.19 3.40
N LEU A 186 11.91 -7.81 2.60
CA LEU A 186 12.31 -8.67 1.50
C LEU A 186 13.09 -7.94 0.39
N PRO A 187 12.62 -6.79 -0.16
CA PRO A 187 13.39 -6.07 -1.19
C PRO A 187 14.67 -5.43 -0.64
N LEU A 188 14.65 -4.97 0.61
CA LEU A 188 15.86 -4.50 1.30
C LEU A 188 16.90 -5.60 1.40
N TYR A 189 16.51 -6.77 1.91
CA TYR A 189 17.38 -7.94 2.00
C TYR A 189 17.91 -8.35 0.63
N ALA A 190 17.06 -8.46 -0.39
CA ALA A 190 17.45 -8.87 -1.73
C ALA A 190 18.46 -7.92 -2.38
N ASN A 191 18.45 -6.65 -1.99
CA ASN A 191 19.43 -5.67 -2.41
C ASN A 191 20.71 -5.77 -1.56
N LEU A 192 20.60 -5.77 -0.24
CA LEU A 192 21.73 -5.76 0.70
C LEU A 192 22.60 -7.02 0.62
N VAL A 193 22.01 -8.18 0.33
CA VAL A 193 22.75 -9.45 0.22
C VAL A 193 23.69 -9.48 -0.99
N LYS A 194 23.44 -8.65 -2.01
CA LYS A 194 24.26 -8.54 -3.23
C LYS A 194 25.38 -7.52 -3.11
N MET A 195 25.43 -6.76 -2.02
CA MET A 195 26.43 -5.72 -1.81
C MET A 195 27.80 -6.31 -1.59
N ASP A 196 28.82 -5.79 -2.31
CA ASP A 196 30.21 -6.21 -2.13
C ASP A 196 30.77 -5.68 -0.79
N LEU A 197 31.15 -6.59 0.08
CA LEU A 197 31.63 -6.27 1.41
C LEU A 197 33.02 -5.60 1.40
N ARG A 198 33.80 -5.80 0.34
CA ARG A 198 35.12 -5.18 0.18
C ARG A 198 35.05 -3.65 0.17
N LEU A 199 33.90 -3.09 -0.26
CA LEU A 199 33.69 -1.63 -0.20
C LEU A 199 33.69 -1.10 1.24
N LEU A 200 33.20 -1.89 2.19
CA LEU A 200 33.20 -1.52 3.61
C LEU A 200 34.61 -1.74 4.23
N GLU A 201 35.29 -2.82 3.85
CA GLU A 201 36.68 -3.07 4.26
C GLU A 201 37.56 -1.92 3.79
N ALA A 202 37.49 -1.54 2.52
CA ALA A 202 38.24 -0.41 1.97
C ALA A 202 37.94 0.92 2.68
N ALA A 203 36.67 1.15 3.06
CA ALA A 203 36.31 2.34 3.84
C ALA A 203 36.97 2.35 5.23
N HIS A 204 36.98 1.21 5.89
CA HIS A 204 37.65 1.07 7.20
C HIS A 204 39.16 1.27 7.07
N ASP A 205 39.78 0.76 6.01
CA ASP A 205 41.22 0.95 5.74
C ASP A 205 41.56 2.44 5.51
N LEU A 206 40.58 3.21 4.98
CA LEU A 206 40.69 4.67 4.82
C LEU A 206 40.32 5.45 6.10
N GLY A 207 40.08 4.77 7.22
CA GLY A 207 39.78 5.38 8.52
C GLY A 207 38.31 5.73 8.77
N ALA A 208 37.37 5.29 7.91
CA ALA A 208 35.97 5.51 8.16
C ALA A 208 35.46 4.70 9.37
N SER A 209 34.69 5.33 10.23
CA SER A 209 33.96 4.62 11.29
C SER A 209 32.86 3.70 10.72
N SER A 210 32.42 2.72 11.51
CA SER A 210 31.30 1.85 11.09
C SER A 210 30.01 2.62 10.80
N ILE A 211 29.80 3.74 11.48
CA ILE A 211 28.64 4.62 11.28
C ILE A 211 28.80 5.37 9.96
N ASP A 212 30.00 5.90 9.67
CA ASP A 212 30.27 6.58 8.40
C ASP A 212 30.14 5.62 7.21
N ALA A 213 30.72 4.43 7.31
CA ALA A 213 30.60 3.39 6.28
C ALA A 213 29.15 2.96 6.07
N PHE A 214 28.32 2.93 7.11
CA PHE A 214 26.89 2.66 6.99
C PHE A 214 26.18 3.77 6.21
N TRP A 215 26.32 5.03 6.61
CA TRP A 215 25.57 6.13 6.00
C TRP A 215 26.11 6.54 4.63
N LEU A 216 27.43 6.47 4.41
CA LEU A 216 28.05 6.93 3.15
C LEU A 216 28.15 5.84 2.08
N ILE A 217 28.10 4.56 2.46
CA ILE A 217 28.23 3.45 1.51
C ILE A 217 26.99 2.56 1.52
N THR A 218 26.62 2.00 2.69
CA THR A 218 25.54 1.01 2.76
C THR A 218 24.20 1.60 2.36
N VAL A 219 23.82 2.73 2.93
CA VAL A 219 22.52 3.36 2.66
C VAL A 219 22.40 3.80 1.19
N PRO A 220 23.38 4.51 0.58
CA PRO A 220 23.31 4.86 -0.83
C PRO A 220 23.26 3.66 -1.78
N LEU A 221 24.04 2.61 -1.53
CA LEU A 221 24.02 1.39 -2.35
C LEU A 221 22.72 0.58 -2.19
N SER A 222 22.03 0.70 -1.05
CA SER A 222 20.75 0.05 -0.81
C SER A 222 19.54 0.87 -1.26
N LYS A 223 19.73 2.06 -1.85
CA LYS A 223 18.65 2.97 -2.27
C LYS A 223 17.58 2.29 -3.14
N ALA A 224 17.99 1.41 -4.06
CA ALA A 224 17.05 0.67 -4.89
C ALA A 224 16.13 -0.25 -4.05
N GLY A 225 16.70 -0.92 -3.04
CA GLY A 225 15.94 -1.76 -2.10
C GLY A 225 15.01 -0.93 -1.19
N ILE A 226 15.49 0.23 -0.71
CA ILE A 226 14.68 1.17 0.10
C ILE A 226 13.47 1.63 -0.69
N VAL A 227 13.68 2.13 -1.91
CA VAL A 227 12.58 2.63 -2.76
C VAL A 227 11.59 1.52 -3.09
N ALA A 228 12.07 0.33 -3.47
CA ALA A 228 11.19 -0.81 -3.76
C ALA A 228 10.37 -1.22 -2.52
N GLY A 229 10.99 -1.30 -1.35
CA GLY A 229 10.30 -1.59 -0.09
C GLY A 229 9.28 -0.52 0.28
N CYS A 230 9.66 0.75 0.19
CA CYS A 230 8.73 1.86 0.45
C CYS A 230 7.50 1.83 -0.47
N MET A 231 7.69 1.54 -1.76
CA MET A 231 6.57 1.43 -2.71
C MET A 231 5.66 0.25 -2.40
N LEU A 232 6.22 -0.92 -2.08
CA LEU A 232 5.46 -2.12 -1.74
C LEU A 232 4.66 -1.98 -0.44
N VAL A 233 5.07 -1.09 0.45
CA VAL A 233 4.33 -0.77 1.69
C VAL A 233 3.35 0.38 1.44
N PHE A 234 3.79 1.49 0.87
CA PHE A 234 3.02 2.72 0.76
C PHE A 234 1.77 2.54 -0.12
N ILE A 235 1.93 1.93 -1.31
CA ILE A 235 0.85 1.82 -2.29
C ILE A 235 -0.38 1.08 -1.71
N PRO A 236 -0.25 -0.16 -1.18
CA PRO A 236 -1.39 -0.83 -0.60
C PRO A 236 -1.87 -0.18 0.72
N ALA A 237 -0.98 0.42 1.50
CA ALA A 237 -1.36 1.08 2.74
C ALA A 237 -2.29 2.29 2.54
N VAL A 238 -2.19 3.03 1.41
CA VAL A 238 -3.11 4.14 1.09
C VAL A 238 -4.55 3.65 0.96
N GLY A 239 -4.77 2.48 0.32
CA GLY A 239 -6.09 1.90 0.11
C GLY A 239 -6.56 0.96 1.23
N GLU A 240 -5.84 0.88 2.35
CA GLU A 240 -6.18 -0.04 3.44
C GLU A 240 -7.52 0.36 4.09
N PHE A 241 -8.38 -0.65 4.35
CA PHE A 241 -9.66 -0.42 5.01
C PHE A 241 -9.94 -1.38 6.18
N VAL A 242 -9.40 -2.61 6.14
CA VAL A 242 -9.70 -3.63 7.15
C VAL A 242 -9.03 -3.30 8.49
N ILE A 243 -7.75 -2.93 8.44
CA ILE A 243 -7.00 -2.60 9.66
C ILE A 243 -7.57 -1.34 10.35
N PRO A 244 -7.80 -0.22 9.62
CA PRO A 244 -8.49 0.94 10.19
C PRO A 244 -9.88 0.63 10.75
N SER A 245 -10.64 -0.25 10.11
CA SER A 245 -11.98 -0.63 10.57
C SER A 245 -11.99 -1.46 11.85
N LEU A 246 -10.95 -2.28 12.09
CA LEU A 246 -10.88 -3.19 13.22
C LEU A 246 -10.05 -2.66 14.39
N LEU A 247 -9.02 -1.87 14.12
CA LEU A 247 -8.07 -1.36 15.11
C LEU A 247 -8.08 0.16 15.24
N GLY A 248 -8.47 0.90 14.19
CA GLY A 248 -8.45 2.36 14.16
C GLY A 248 -9.58 3.01 14.97
N GLY A 249 -9.36 4.25 15.39
CA GLY A 249 -10.38 5.08 16.01
C GLY A 249 -11.42 5.61 15.02
N ALA A 250 -12.55 6.05 15.53
CA ALA A 250 -13.65 6.58 14.70
C ALA A 250 -13.27 7.83 13.90
N GLU A 251 -12.29 8.59 14.38
CA GLU A 251 -11.80 9.81 13.72
C GLU A 251 -10.83 9.54 12.56
N ASN A 252 -10.27 8.31 12.47
CA ASN A 252 -9.26 7.94 11.49
C ASN A 252 -9.86 7.25 10.27
N ILE A 253 -10.76 7.95 9.61
CA ILE A 253 -11.40 7.40 8.41
C ILE A 253 -10.43 7.52 7.23
N MET A 254 -9.95 6.36 6.76
CA MET A 254 -9.12 6.25 5.56
C MET A 254 -9.98 6.10 4.30
N ILE A 255 -9.42 6.50 3.15
CA ILE A 255 -10.15 6.49 1.88
C ILE A 255 -10.63 5.10 1.47
N GLY A 256 -9.88 4.04 1.78
CA GLY A 256 -10.29 2.65 1.51
C GLY A 256 -11.62 2.30 2.20
N ARG A 257 -11.81 2.75 3.44
CA ARG A 257 -13.08 2.56 4.15
C ARG A 257 -14.21 3.37 3.54
N VAL A 258 -13.95 4.62 3.17
CA VAL A 258 -14.95 5.48 2.51
C VAL A 258 -15.43 4.86 1.19
N VAL A 259 -14.51 4.36 0.37
CA VAL A 259 -14.85 3.66 -0.88
C VAL A 259 -15.71 2.42 -0.60
N TRP A 260 -15.38 1.65 0.43
CA TRP A 260 -16.18 0.50 0.85
C TRP A 260 -17.58 0.90 1.28
N ASP A 261 -17.71 1.91 2.13
CA ASP A 261 -18.98 2.38 2.65
C ASP A 261 -19.87 2.98 1.54
N GLU A 262 -19.28 3.74 0.60
CA GLU A 262 -20.01 4.25 -0.59
C GLU A 262 -20.50 3.12 -1.48
N MET A 263 -19.70 2.08 -1.68
CA MET A 263 -20.03 0.97 -2.57
C MET A 263 -21.08 0.04 -1.98
N PHE A 264 -20.90 -0.35 -0.71
CA PHE A 264 -21.69 -1.44 -0.10
C PHE A 264 -22.75 -0.95 0.90
N SER A 265 -22.52 0.18 1.60
CA SER A 265 -23.49 0.72 2.57
C SER A 265 -24.44 1.72 1.92
N SER A 266 -23.90 2.64 1.12
CA SER A 266 -24.68 3.66 0.40
C SER A 266 -25.19 3.20 -0.97
N ASN A 267 -24.72 2.05 -1.47
CA ASN A 267 -24.97 1.52 -2.81
C ASN A 267 -24.69 2.53 -3.94
N ASN A 268 -23.76 3.45 -3.71
CA ASN A 268 -23.37 4.52 -4.65
C ASN A 268 -22.11 4.13 -5.42
N TRP A 269 -22.25 3.18 -6.33
CA TRP A 269 -21.14 2.66 -7.13
C TRP A 269 -20.45 3.72 -7.99
N PRO A 270 -21.16 4.68 -8.61
CA PRO A 270 -20.51 5.73 -9.38
C PRO A 270 -19.55 6.59 -8.53
N ARG A 271 -19.98 6.98 -7.32
CA ARG A 271 -19.12 7.78 -6.42
C ARG A 271 -17.94 6.96 -5.89
N ALA A 272 -18.17 5.73 -5.46
CA ALA A 272 -17.11 4.82 -5.04
C ALA A 272 -16.06 4.62 -6.14
N SER A 273 -16.51 4.47 -7.41
CA SER A 273 -15.64 4.36 -8.57
C SER A 273 -14.86 5.64 -8.84
N ALA A 274 -15.49 6.81 -8.73
CA ALA A 274 -14.81 8.11 -8.91
C ALA A 274 -13.73 8.32 -7.84
N LEU A 275 -14.03 8.01 -6.58
CA LEU A 275 -13.03 8.01 -5.50
C LEU A 275 -11.86 7.06 -5.81
N SER A 276 -12.15 5.84 -6.25
CA SER A 276 -11.10 4.87 -6.60
C SER A 276 -10.21 5.34 -7.76
N VAL A 277 -10.78 5.98 -8.79
CA VAL A 277 -10.02 6.56 -9.91
C VAL A 277 -9.09 7.67 -9.41
N VAL A 278 -9.59 8.59 -8.58
CA VAL A 278 -8.75 9.65 -7.99
C VAL A 278 -7.63 9.06 -7.16
N MET A 279 -7.90 8.03 -6.36
CA MET A 279 -6.88 7.33 -5.57
C MET A 279 -5.78 6.73 -6.46
N ILE A 280 -6.16 6.05 -7.55
CA ILE A 280 -5.22 5.46 -8.50
C ILE A 280 -4.35 6.54 -9.15
N VAL A 281 -4.95 7.64 -9.61
CA VAL A 281 -4.21 8.78 -10.20
C VAL A 281 -3.25 9.39 -9.19
N LEU A 282 -3.70 9.59 -7.94
CA LEU A 282 -2.88 10.14 -6.85
C LEU A 282 -1.65 9.27 -6.54
N ILE A 283 -1.75 7.95 -6.70
CA ILE A 283 -0.62 7.04 -6.51
C ILE A 283 0.25 6.94 -7.77
N LEU A 284 -0.35 6.82 -8.95
CA LEU A 284 0.38 6.57 -10.20
C LEU A 284 1.17 7.79 -10.68
N VAL A 285 0.64 9.02 -10.50
CA VAL A 285 1.33 10.24 -10.98
C VAL A 285 2.68 10.45 -10.29
N PRO A 286 2.80 10.46 -8.96
CA PRO A 286 4.10 10.55 -8.28
C PRO A 286 5.05 9.41 -8.66
N LEU A 287 4.51 8.19 -8.81
CA LEU A 287 5.27 7.02 -9.20
C LEU A 287 5.87 7.18 -10.60
N ALA A 288 5.07 7.60 -11.59
CA ALA A 288 5.51 7.84 -12.96
C ALA A 288 6.55 8.96 -13.03
N LEU A 289 6.36 10.05 -12.28
CA LEU A 289 7.33 11.15 -12.20
C LEU A 289 8.66 10.69 -11.60
N PHE A 290 8.61 9.87 -10.56
CA PHE A 290 9.81 9.30 -9.94
C PHE A 290 10.59 8.41 -10.91
N TYR A 291 9.94 7.52 -11.66
CA TYR A 291 10.61 6.68 -12.67
C TYR A 291 11.22 7.52 -13.78
N ARG A 292 10.50 8.53 -14.28
CA ARG A 292 10.99 9.40 -15.34
C ARG A 292 12.23 10.20 -14.92
N SER A 293 12.31 10.65 -13.67
CA SER A 293 13.47 11.38 -13.15
C SER A 293 14.73 10.50 -13.05
N LYS A 294 14.55 9.18 -12.82
CA LYS A 294 15.66 8.22 -12.82
C LYS A 294 16.26 8.02 -14.20
N ASP A 295 15.43 7.82 -15.22
CA ASP A 295 15.88 7.62 -16.61
C ASP A 295 16.63 8.85 -17.15
N THR A 296 16.35 10.03 -16.61
CA THR A 296 17.04 11.28 -17.00
C THR A 296 18.38 11.45 -16.30
N ALA A 297 18.55 10.85 -15.11
CA ALA A 297 19.79 10.92 -14.33
C ALA A 297 20.84 9.86 -14.74
N GLU A 298 20.43 8.81 -15.47
CA GLU A 298 21.30 7.75 -16.00
C GLU A 298 21.75 8.01 -17.45
N LYS A 299 21.26 9.07 -18.10
CA LYS A 299 21.72 9.56 -19.41
C LYS A 299 22.68 10.73 -19.26
#